data_a66480b859e4dadb3f348c7101a817cc
#
_entry.id   a66480b859e4dadb3f348c7101a817cc
#
_cell.length_a   1.000
_cell.length_b   1.000
_cell.length_c   1.000
_cell.angle_alpha   90.00
_cell.angle_beta   90.00
_cell.angle_gamma   90.00
#
_symmetry.space_group_name_H-M   'P 1'
#
loop_
_entity.id
_entity.type
_entity.pdbx_description
1 polymer ?
#
loop_
_entity_poly.entity_id
_entity_poly.type
_entity_poly.pdbx_seq_one_letter_code
_entity_poly.pdbx_strand_id
1 'polypeptide(L)'
;YADAVLIPESQIIKIPDGVSEEQAAAVMLQGMTAHYLVHGTRTTRAGDMALVHAAAGGVGLLLIQMLKQAGATVFGTCSTEEKAALAQEAGADKVINYTTADFTDEVQKLTNGRGVDVVYDSVGQSTFDGSLRSLRPRGLLALFGQSSGPVSPFDLGQLNPLGSLFVTRPSLVHYI
;
A
#
# COMPACT_ATOMS: atom_id res chain seq x y z
N TYR A 1 -19.51 19.67 2.25
CA TYR A 1 -20.76 18.91 2.11
C TYR A 1 -21.80 19.81 1.45
N ALA A 2 -22.47 19.32 0.41
CA ALA A 2 -23.47 20.06 -0.35
C ALA A 2 -24.49 19.09 -0.99
N ASP A 3 -25.73 19.56 -1.21
CA ASP A 3 -26.79 18.79 -1.86
C ASP A 3 -26.59 18.70 -3.37
N ALA A 4 -25.77 19.60 -3.93
CA ALA A 4 -25.44 19.63 -5.36
C ALA A 4 -24.02 20.19 -5.56
N VAL A 5 -23.38 19.75 -6.64
CA VAL A 5 -22.08 20.23 -7.07
C VAL A 5 -22.07 20.43 -8.58
N LEU A 6 -21.39 21.48 -9.05
CA LEU A 6 -21.16 21.72 -10.47
C LEU A 6 -19.75 21.23 -10.83
N ILE A 7 -19.67 20.23 -11.72
CA ILE A 7 -18.40 19.65 -12.18
C ILE A 7 -18.42 19.46 -13.70
N PRO A 8 -17.28 19.49 -14.39
CA PRO A 8 -17.19 19.18 -15.80
C PRO A 8 -17.66 17.74 -16.10
N GLU A 9 -18.39 17.56 -17.19
CA GLU A 9 -18.88 16.25 -17.62
C GLU A 9 -17.75 15.21 -17.78
N SER A 10 -16.57 15.65 -18.21
CA SER A 10 -15.37 14.81 -18.34
C SER A 10 -14.86 14.22 -17.02
N GLN A 11 -15.34 14.73 -15.89
CA GLN A 11 -14.97 14.24 -14.55
C GLN A 11 -16.08 13.40 -13.90
N ILE A 12 -17.16 13.11 -14.65
CA ILE A 12 -18.26 12.29 -14.18
C ILE A 12 -18.07 10.86 -14.66
N ILE A 13 -18.25 9.91 -13.75
CA ILE A 13 -18.29 8.48 -14.06
C ILE A 13 -19.67 7.96 -13.70
N LYS A 14 -20.33 7.30 -14.66
CA LYS A 14 -21.61 6.66 -14.41
C LYS A 14 -21.41 5.49 -13.46
N ILE A 15 -22.20 5.45 -12.37
CA ILE A 15 -22.21 4.31 -11.45
C ILE A 15 -22.72 3.08 -12.20
N PRO A 16 -21.99 1.95 -12.20
CA PRO A 16 -22.44 0.72 -12.85
C PRO A 16 -23.72 0.16 -12.21
N ASP A 17 -24.52 -0.54 -13.00
CA ASP A 17 -25.71 -1.22 -12.51
C ASP A 17 -25.32 -2.24 -11.40
N GLY A 18 -26.07 -2.24 -10.30
CA GLY A 18 -25.84 -3.12 -9.16
C GLY A 18 -24.85 -2.57 -8.10
N VAL A 19 -24.27 -1.38 -8.31
CA VAL A 19 -23.43 -0.67 -7.32
C VAL A 19 -24.26 0.44 -6.69
N SER A 20 -24.33 0.49 -5.35
CA SER A 20 -25.00 1.59 -4.65
C SER A 20 -24.18 2.88 -4.67
N GLU A 21 -24.82 4.03 -4.45
CA GLU A 21 -24.17 5.33 -4.38
C GLU A 21 -23.16 5.37 -3.24
N GLU A 22 -23.47 4.75 -2.09
CA GLU A 22 -22.56 4.63 -0.94
C GLU A 22 -21.33 3.78 -1.28
N GLN A 23 -21.51 2.66 -1.98
CA GLN A 23 -20.40 1.82 -2.44
C GLN A 23 -19.53 2.57 -3.44
N ALA A 24 -20.14 3.24 -4.40
CA ALA A 24 -19.41 4.05 -5.38
C ALA A 24 -18.60 5.16 -4.70
N ALA A 25 -19.19 5.90 -3.78
CA ALA A 25 -18.52 6.96 -3.03
C ALA A 25 -17.36 6.42 -2.17
N ALA A 26 -17.54 5.27 -1.54
CA ALA A 26 -16.52 4.65 -0.68
C ALA A 26 -15.33 4.10 -1.46
N VAL A 27 -15.55 3.63 -2.69
CA VAL A 27 -14.53 2.91 -3.47
C VAL A 27 -13.72 3.81 -4.41
N MET A 28 -14.29 4.91 -4.90
CA MET A 28 -13.68 5.69 -5.99
C MET A 28 -12.21 6.06 -5.74
N LEU A 29 -11.93 6.86 -4.73
CA LEU A 29 -10.56 7.31 -4.46
C LEU A 29 -9.66 6.16 -4.05
N GLN A 30 -10.12 5.34 -3.11
CA GLN A 30 -9.34 4.23 -2.56
C GLN A 30 -9.10 3.12 -3.59
N GLY A 31 -10.13 2.78 -4.38
CA GLY A 31 -10.05 1.75 -5.40
C GLY A 31 -9.14 2.13 -6.56
N MET A 32 -9.28 3.35 -7.07
CA MET A 32 -8.36 3.86 -8.10
C MET A 32 -6.92 3.92 -7.59
N THR A 33 -6.72 4.30 -6.31
CA THR A 33 -5.40 4.31 -5.70
C THR A 33 -4.81 2.91 -5.60
N ALA A 34 -5.56 1.95 -5.07
CA ALA A 34 -5.11 0.56 -5.00
C ALA A 34 -4.82 -0.02 -6.40
N HIS A 35 -5.68 0.27 -7.38
CA HIS A 35 -5.53 -0.20 -8.75
C HIS A 35 -4.23 0.31 -9.39
N TYR A 36 -3.96 1.61 -9.37
CA TYR A 36 -2.73 2.11 -10.00
C TYR A 36 -1.46 1.62 -9.28
N LEU A 37 -1.52 1.43 -7.96
CA LEU A 37 -0.38 0.90 -7.21
C LEU A 37 -0.04 -0.54 -7.65
N VAL A 38 -1.04 -1.39 -7.84
CA VAL A 38 -0.85 -2.82 -8.20
C VAL A 38 -0.51 -2.99 -9.69
N HIS A 39 -1.08 -2.17 -10.57
CA HIS A 39 -1.00 -2.37 -12.01
C HIS A 39 -0.14 -1.33 -12.74
N GLY A 40 -0.17 -0.06 -12.28
CA GLY A 40 0.50 1.05 -12.94
C GLY A 40 1.87 1.38 -12.37
N THR A 41 2.02 1.43 -11.04
CA THR A 41 3.31 1.76 -10.39
C THR A 41 4.30 0.61 -10.54
N ARG A 42 3.84 -0.60 -10.28
CA ARG A 42 4.57 -1.85 -10.52
C ARG A 42 3.55 -2.95 -10.81
N THR A 43 3.67 -3.60 -11.94
CA THR A 43 2.84 -4.76 -12.23
C THR A 43 3.17 -5.88 -11.25
N THR A 44 2.21 -6.21 -10.39
CA THR A 44 2.32 -7.33 -9.45
C THR A 44 2.24 -8.66 -10.20
N ARG A 45 3.02 -9.63 -9.79
CA ARG A 45 3.07 -10.97 -10.38
C ARG A 45 2.79 -12.04 -9.32
N ALA A 46 2.31 -13.17 -9.75
CA ALA A 46 2.18 -14.33 -8.88
C ALA A 46 3.54 -14.71 -8.26
N GLY A 47 3.55 -14.93 -6.94
CA GLY A 47 4.75 -15.21 -6.17
C GLY A 47 5.52 -13.99 -5.66
N ASP A 48 5.11 -12.76 -6.03
CA ASP A 48 5.64 -11.54 -5.39
C ASP A 48 5.25 -11.52 -3.90
N MET A 49 6.12 -10.93 -3.08
CA MET A 49 5.85 -10.63 -1.67
C MET A 49 5.67 -9.12 -1.49
N ALA A 50 4.60 -8.71 -0.87
CA ALA A 50 4.27 -7.31 -0.64
C ALA A 50 4.08 -7.00 0.84
N LEU A 51 4.58 -5.85 1.30
CA LEU A 51 4.26 -5.26 2.59
C LEU A 51 3.32 -4.07 2.38
N VAL A 52 2.21 -4.05 3.11
CA VAL A 52 1.21 -2.98 3.06
C VAL A 52 1.12 -2.31 4.43
N HIS A 53 1.55 -1.06 4.54
CA HIS A 53 1.36 -0.28 5.75
C HIS A 53 -0.07 0.24 5.86
N ALA A 54 -0.54 0.47 7.11
CA ALA A 54 -1.93 0.82 7.41
C ALA A 54 -2.93 -0.15 6.74
N ALA A 55 -2.68 -1.44 6.86
CA ALA A 55 -3.34 -2.53 6.15
C ALA A 55 -4.88 -2.55 6.30
N ALA A 56 -5.42 -2.10 7.44
CA ALA A 56 -6.86 -2.00 7.70
C ALA A 56 -7.47 -0.65 7.28
N GLY A 57 -6.72 0.22 6.61
CA GLY A 57 -7.23 1.47 6.05
C GLY A 57 -7.98 1.25 4.74
N GLY A 58 -8.75 2.25 4.28
CA GLY A 58 -9.58 2.12 3.08
C GLY A 58 -8.80 1.70 1.82
N VAL A 59 -7.61 2.26 1.58
CA VAL A 59 -6.72 1.80 0.49
C VAL A 59 -6.10 0.45 0.82
N GLY A 60 -5.68 0.24 2.09
CA GLY A 60 -5.02 -0.99 2.53
C GLY A 60 -5.84 -2.24 2.26
N LEU A 61 -7.12 -2.24 2.65
CA LEU A 61 -8.02 -3.39 2.45
C LEU A 61 -8.21 -3.73 0.97
N LEU A 62 -8.41 -2.73 0.11
CA LEU A 62 -8.57 -2.93 -1.34
C LEU A 62 -7.27 -3.37 -1.99
N LEU A 63 -6.15 -2.78 -1.55
CA LEU A 63 -4.81 -3.13 -2.04
C LEU A 63 -4.47 -4.60 -1.74
N ILE A 64 -4.76 -5.06 -0.51
CA ILE A 64 -4.59 -6.48 -0.12
C ILE A 64 -5.38 -7.39 -1.06
N GLN A 65 -6.67 -7.12 -1.27
CA GLN A 65 -7.53 -7.92 -2.14
C GLN A 65 -6.97 -8.00 -3.58
N MET A 66 -6.58 -6.86 -4.16
CA MET A 66 -6.03 -6.81 -5.51
C MET A 66 -4.68 -7.54 -5.63
N LEU A 67 -3.80 -7.41 -4.62
CA LEU A 67 -2.54 -8.13 -4.55
C LEU A 67 -2.76 -9.65 -4.45
N LYS A 68 -3.73 -10.09 -3.65
CA LYS A 68 -4.09 -11.50 -3.54
C LYS A 68 -4.67 -12.05 -4.84
N GLN A 69 -5.52 -11.29 -5.54
CA GLN A 69 -6.02 -11.66 -6.86
C GLN A 69 -4.89 -11.82 -7.88
N ALA A 70 -3.83 -11.00 -7.77
CA ALA A 70 -2.63 -11.11 -8.61
C ALA A 70 -1.69 -12.27 -8.21
N GLY A 71 -2.01 -13.03 -7.14
CA GLY A 71 -1.23 -14.17 -6.66
C GLY A 71 -0.04 -13.81 -5.78
N ALA A 72 -0.02 -12.63 -5.18
CA ALA A 72 1.02 -12.21 -4.26
C ALA A 72 0.82 -12.79 -2.84
N THR A 73 1.92 -12.92 -2.10
CA THR A 73 1.92 -13.07 -0.64
C THR A 73 1.91 -11.68 -0.02
N VAL A 74 0.96 -11.41 0.87
CA VAL A 74 0.73 -10.07 1.41
C VAL A 74 0.92 -10.05 2.92
N PHE A 75 1.84 -9.21 3.37
CA PHE A 75 2.03 -8.86 4.78
C PHE A 75 1.42 -7.48 5.04
N GLY A 76 0.68 -7.34 6.14
CA GLY A 76 0.09 -6.07 6.55
C GLY A 76 0.72 -5.54 7.83
N THR A 77 0.66 -4.23 8.07
CA THR A 77 0.97 -3.66 9.39
C THR A 77 -0.24 -2.91 9.93
N CYS A 78 -0.48 -3.04 11.22
CA CYS A 78 -1.57 -2.35 11.94
C CYS A 78 -1.17 -2.05 13.39
N SER A 79 -2.08 -1.40 14.16
CA SER A 79 -1.84 -1.02 15.55
C SER A 79 -2.67 -1.79 16.58
N THR A 80 -3.67 -2.54 16.16
CA THR A 80 -4.57 -3.29 17.06
C THR A 80 -4.99 -4.64 16.46
N GLU A 81 -5.44 -5.55 17.32
CA GLU A 81 -5.90 -6.87 16.88
C GLU A 81 -7.18 -6.80 16.04
N GLU A 82 -8.08 -5.86 16.33
CA GLU A 82 -9.30 -5.65 15.53
C GLU A 82 -8.94 -5.24 14.09
N LYS A 83 -7.94 -4.36 13.93
CA LYS A 83 -7.42 -3.98 12.61
C LYS A 83 -6.70 -5.12 11.92
N ALA A 84 -6.00 -5.97 12.69
CA ALA A 84 -5.36 -7.16 12.15
C ALA A 84 -6.40 -8.13 11.58
N ALA A 85 -7.51 -8.36 12.31
CA ALA A 85 -8.59 -9.21 11.84
C ALA A 85 -9.19 -8.71 10.51
N LEU A 86 -9.44 -7.40 10.37
CA LEU A 86 -9.96 -6.80 9.13
C LEU A 86 -8.99 -7.02 7.95
N ALA A 87 -7.69 -6.82 8.17
CA ALA A 87 -6.69 -7.02 7.12
C ALA A 87 -6.55 -8.50 6.73
N GLN A 88 -6.68 -9.43 7.70
CA GLN A 88 -6.69 -10.87 7.44
C GLN A 88 -7.95 -11.29 6.67
N GLU A 89 -9.12 -10.77 7.03
CA GLU A 89 -10.38 -11.00 6.31
C GLU A 89 -10.28 -10.51 4.85
N ALA A 90 -9.58 -9.39 4.61
CA ALA A 90 -9.29 -8.90 3.27
C ALA A 90 -8.29 -9.79 2.49
N GLY A 91 -7.64 -10.75 3.15
CA GLY A 91 -6.76 -11.74 2.55
C GLY A 91 -5.27 -11.60 2.86
N ALA A 92 -4.86 -10.74 3.81
CA ALA A 92 -3.46 -10.67 4.21
C ALA A 92 -2.98 -12.00 4.82
N ASP A 93 -1.85 -12.53 4.33
CA ASP A 93 -1.29 -13.81 4.80
C ASP A 93 -0.74 -13.71 6.23
N LYS A 94 -0.22 -12.54 6.59
CA LYS A 94 0.21 -12.17 7.95
C LYS A 94 -0.02 -10.70 8.20
N VAL A 95 -0.37 -10.36 9.44
CA VAL A 95 -0.46 -8.98 9.89
C VAL A 95 0.44 -8.78 11.10
N ILE A 96 1.24 -7.75 11.05
CA ILE A 96 2.22 -7.39 12.08
C ILE A 96 1.64 -6.23 12.89
N ASN A 97 1.48 -6.43 14.17
CA ASN A 97 1.11 -5.35 15.09
C ASN A 97 2.39 -4.59 15.49
N TYR A 98 2.58 -3.40 14.88
CA TYR A 98 3.79 -2.60 15.08
C TYR A 98 3.89 -1.96 16.48
N THR A 99 2.87 -2.06 17.31
CA THR A 99 2.92 -1.58 18.70
C THR A 99 3.61 -2.59 19.64
N THR A 100 3.72 -3.84 19.20
CA THR A 100 4.30 -4.95 20.00
C THR A 100 5.52 -5.58 19.35
N ALA A 101 5.77 -5.34 18.07
CA ALA A 101 6.88 -5.92 17.33
C ALA A 101 7.47 -4.92 16.31
N ASP A 102 8.78 -4.99 16.08
CA ASP A 102 9.41 -4.29 14.96
C ASP A 102 9.03 -4.97 13.66
N PHE A 103 8.37 -4.22 12.77
CA PHE A 103 7.87 -4.79 11.53
C PHE A 103 8.99 -5.19 10.56
N THR A 104 10.16 -4.55 10.63
CA THR A 104 11.31 -4.91 9.80
C THR A 104 11.83 -6.28 10.18
N ASP A 105 12.00 -6.53 11.48
CA ASP A 105 12.44 -7.82 12.00
C ASP A 105 11.45 -8.94 11.67
N GLU A 106 10.15 -8.66 11.78
CA GLU A 106 9.11 -9.64 11.43
C GLU A 106 9.09 -9.93 9.93
N VAL A 107 9.24 -8.92 9.06
CA VAL A 107 9.36 -9.14 7.62
C VAL A 107 10.60 -9.98 7.28
N GLN A 108 11.75 -9.73 7.92
CA GLN A 108 12.95 -10.56 7.72
C GLN A 108 12.70 -12.02 8.11
N LYS A 109 12.04 -12.27 9.24
CA LYS A 109 11.67 -13.64 9.66
C LYS A 109 10.72 -14.30 8.66
N LEU A 110 9.63 -13.61 8.27
CA LEU A 110 8.61 -14.12 7.35
C LEU A 110 9.14 -14.41 5.95
N THR A 111 10.21 -13.74 5.55
CA THR A 111 10.84 -13.89 4.22
C THR A 111 12.15 -14.69 4.25
N ASN A 112 12.52 -15.29 5.40
CA ASN A 112 13.80 -15.98 5.60
C ASN A 112 15.02 -15.10 5.23
N GLY A 113 14.98 -13.83 5.56
CA GLY A 113 16.04 -12.86 5.28
C GLY A 113 16.07 -12.32 3.84
N ARG A 114 15.13 -12.74 2.97
CA ARG A 114 15.08 -12.26 1.58
C ARG A 114 14.60 -10.82 1.46
N GLY A 115 13.64 -10.41 2.26
CA GLY A 115 12.87 -9.18 2.11
C GLY A 115 11.73 -9.29 1.06
N VAL A 116 10.85 -8.27 1.03
CA VAL A 116 9.70 -8.21 0.13
C VAL A 116 10.05 -7.56 -1.22
N ASP A 117 9.27 -7.87 -2.25
CA ASP A 117 9.44 -7.30 -3.60
C ASP A 117 9.00 -5.85 -3.68
N VAL A 118 7.98 -5.48 -2.88
CA VAL A 118 7.42 -4.14 -2.85
C VAL A 118 6.90 -3.80 -1.46
N VAL A 119 7.10 -2.55 -1.05
CA VAL A 119 6.43 -1.94 0.11
C VAL A 119 5.51 -0.85 -0.38
N TYR A 120 4.25 -0.93 0.01
CA TYR A 120 3.24 0.12 -0.20
C TYR A 120 3.07 0.91 1.09
N ASP A 121 3.58 2.14 1.10
CA ASP A 121 3.67 2.98 2.29
C ASP A 121 2.81 4.23 2.17
N SER A 122 1.75 4.30 2.98
CA SER A 122 0.88 5.47 3.15
C SER A 122 1.21 6.28 4.41
N VAL A 123 2.16 5.81 5.21
CA VAL A 123 2.45 6.35 6.54
C VAL A 123 3.56 7.41 6.49
N GLY A 124 4.67 7.11 5.83
CA GLY A 124 5.72 8.10 5.56
C GLY A 124 6.79 8.18 6.63
N GLN A 125 6.91 9.33 7.31
CA GLN A 125 8.04 9.64 8.18
C GLN A 125 8.42 8.51 9.14
N SER A 126 7.47 7.90 9.83
CA SER A 126 7.74 6.88 10.85
C SER A 126 8.03 5.49 10.30
N THR A 127 7.77 5.24 9.03
CA THR A 127 7.93 3.91 8.40
C THR A 127 9.00 3.86 7.33
N PHE A 128 9.41 4.99 6.78
CA PHE A 128 10.26 5.10 5.59
C PHE A 128 11.55 4.26 5.69
N ASP A 129 12.34 4.44 6.74
CA ASP A 129 13.61 3.73 6.91
C ASP A 129 13.42 2.22 7.09
N GLY A 130 12.41 1.82 7.86
CA GLY A 130 12.03 0.42 8.02
C GLY A 130 11.50 -0.20 6.73
N SER A 131 10.73 0.57 5.96
CA SER A 131 10.23 0.17 4.64
C SER A 131 11.38 -0.14 3.69
N LEU A 132 12.42 0.69 3.64
CA LEU A 132 13.62 0.42 2.82
C LEU A 132 14.35 -0.85 3.26
N ARG A 133 14.53 -1.06 4.58
CA ARG A 133 15.19 -2.25 5.14
C ARG A 133 14.37 -3.54 4.98
N SER A 134 13.06 -3.43 4.75
CA SER A 134 12.18 -4.57 4.51
C SER A 134 12.25 -5.09 3.07
N LEU A 135 12.83 -4.33 2.15
CA LEU A 135 12.92 -4.69 0.74
C LEU A 135 14.06 -5.67 0.45
N ARG A 136 13.83 -6.58 -0.49
CA ARG A 136 14.91 -7.34 -1.10
C ARG A 136 15.79 -6.45 -2.01
N PRO A 137 16.99 -6.90 -2.40
CA PRO A 137 17.74 -6.20 -3.45
C PRO A 137 16.88 -5.93 -4.69
N ARG A 138 16.95 -4.71 -5.21
CA ARG A 138 16.15 -4.20 -6.33
C ARG A 138 14.64 -4.21 -6.06
N GLY A 139 14.22 -4.16 -4.80
CA GLY A 139 12.83 -3.98 -4.39
C GLY A 139 12.35 -2.53 -4.57
N LEU A 140 11.04 -2.33 -4.55
CA LEU A 140 10.40 -1.03 -4.75
C LEU A 140 9.71 -0.56 -3.48
N LEU A 141 10.01 0.66 -3.03
CA LEU A 141 9.18 1.42 -2.11
C LEU A 141 8.23 2.34 -2.90
N ALA A 142 6.94 2.06 -2.85
CA ALA A 142 5.88 2.95 -3.33
C ALA A 142 5.34 3.78 -2.16
N LEU A 143 5.91 4.96 -1.95
CA LEU A 143 5.53 5.90 -0.90
C LEU A 143 4.36 6.76 -1.40
N PHE A 144 3.11 6.33 -1.22
CA PHE A 144 1.94 7.01 -1.78
C PHE A 144 1.20 7.89 -0.77
N GLY A 145 1.60 7.88 0.51
CA GLY A 145 1.03 8.72 1.56
C GLY A 145 2.07 9.23 2.56
N GLN A 146 1.61 10.01 3.53
CA GLN A 146 2.45 10.60 4.58
C GLN A 146 1.63 10.90 5.85
N SER A 147 0.82 9.94 6.32
CA SER A 147 -0.08 10.15 7.47
C SER A 147 0.66 10.42 8.79
N SER A 148 1.92 10.01 8.93
CA SER A 148 2.79 10.33 10.08
C SER A 148 3.66 11.58 9.87
N GLY A 149 3.53 12.24 8.73
CA GLY A 149 4.34 13.38 8.33
C GLY A 149 5.19 13.12 7.09
N PRO A 150 5.73 14.20 6.49
CA PRO A 150 6.61 14.08 5.33
C PRO A 150 7.93 13.43 5.72
N VAL A 151 8.49 12.64 4.80
CA VAL A 151 9.82 12.08 4.94
C VAL A 151 10.85 13.23 4.93
N SER A 152 11.79 13.20 5.87
CA SER A 152 12.90 14.15 5.91
C SER A 152 13.77 14.05 4.65
N PRO A 153 14.59 15.06 4.34
CA PRO A 153 15.56 14.96 3.24
C PRO A 153 16.37 13.67 3.34
N PHE A 154 16.39 12.90 2.26
CA PHE A 154 17.00 11.58 2.20
C PHE A 154 18.13 11.56 1.16
N ASP A 155 19.29 11.04 1.54
CA ASP A 155 20.41 10.83 0.64
C ASP A 155 20.19 9.59 -0.24
N LEU A 156 19.99 9.80 -1.53
CA LEU A 156 19.79 8.72 -2.51
C LEU A 156 20.97 7.74 -2.57
N GLY A 157 22.16 8.15 -2.13
CA GLY A 157 23.33 7.27 -2.02
C GLY A 157 23.09 6.06 -1.13
N GLN A 158 22.19 6.17 -0.15
CA GLN A 158 21.82 5.08 0.74
C GLN A 158 21.07 3.93 0.04
N LEU A 159 20.45 4.16 -1.10
CA LEU A 159 19.74 3.11 -1.85
C LEU A 159 20.68 2.04 -2.41
N ASN A 160 21.93 2.40 -2.71
CA ASN A 160 22.93 1.48 -3.25
C ASN A 160 23.31 0.38 -2.22
N PRO A 161 23.83 0.69 -1.01
CA PRO A 161 24.19 -0.34 -0.04
C PRO A 161 23.00 -1.15 0.48
N LEU A 162 21.77 -0.59 0.43
CA LEU A 162 20.53 -1.31 0.76
C LEU A 162 20.07 -2.28 -0.34
N GLY A 163 20.80 -2.41 -1.44
CA GLY A 163 20.50 -3.37 -2.50
C GLY A 163 20.03 -2.75 -3.80
N SER A 164 20.47 -1.53 -4.14
CA SER A 164 20.05 -0.82 -5.38
C SER A 164 18.54 -0.69 -5.48
N LEU A 165 17.93 -0.17 -4.43
CA LEU A 165 16.48 -0.08 -4.28
C LEU A 165 15.87 0.97 -5.23
N PHE A 166 14.59 0.80 -5.52
CA PHE A 166 13.76 1.79 -6.20
C PHE A 166 12.86 2.49 -5.19
N VAL A 167 12.71 3.80 -5.34
CA VAL A 167 11.77 4.61 -4.55
C VAL A 167 10.93 5.45 -5.51
N THR A 168 9.62 5.42 -5.33
CA THR A 168 8.71 6.30 -6.07
C THR A 168 7.73 6.98 -5.13
N ARG A 169 7.32 8.20 -5.52
CA ARG A 169 6.27 8.98 -4.82
C ARG A 169 5.10 9.18 -5.79
N PRO A 170 4.29 8.14 -6.04
CA PRO A 170 3.23 8.19 -7.02
C PRO A 170 2.05 9.05 -6.54
N SER A 171 1.33 9.65 -7.49
CA SER A 171 0.09 10.40 -7.25
C SER A 171 -0.96 9.95 -8.25
N LEU A 172 -2.19 9.72 -7.79
CA LEU A 172 -3.31 9.23 -8.59
C LEU A 172 -3.52 10.06 -9.88
N VAL A 173 -3.36 11.38 -9.81
CA VAL A 173 -3.58 12.29 -10.95
C VAL A 173 -2.68 12.01 -12.18
N HIS A 174 -1.63 11.24 -12.02
CA HIS A 174 -0.73 10.86 -13.11
C HIS A 174 -1.09 9.50 -13.73
N TYR A 175 -2.13 8.84 -13.24
CA TYR A 175 -2.57 7.50 -13.65
C TYR A 175 -4.01 7.46 -14.19
N ILE A 176 -4.70 8.61 -14.18
CA ILE A 176 -6.07 8.80 -14.65
C ILE A 176 -6.16 9.85 -15.73
#